data_9979e22d749b0a0a506d6966cee41599
#
_entry.id   9979e22d749b0a0a506d6966cee41599
#
_cell.length_a   1.000
_cell.length_b   1.000
_cell.length_c   1.000
_cell.angle_alpha   90.00
_cell.angle_beta   90.00
_cell.angle_gamma   90.00
#
_symmetry.space_group_name_H-M   'P 1'
#
loop_
_entity.id
_entity.type
_entity.pdbx_description
1 polymer ?
#
loop_
_entity_poly.entity_id
_entity_poly.type
_entity_poly.pdbx_seq_one_letter_code
_entity_poly.pdbx_strand_id
1 'polypeptide(L)'
;ALVRAKTADVTAIRSDIREVTFADGYSVGETAIAVGNAEGEGISVTEGIVSVASEDISLNIDGTTRSYRSMRIDSAIYGGNSGGGLFNAQGELIGITNAGDEEDQNINYAVPLEIVRGVADNIYHYAVDGDASTNGAYIPSFGASYNAKNSRYVYDSASASGKIVEDIEVRSVESGSVAAALGLQAGDVITSLTLGDAEYTLGRSYNIADILLSARAGDAISCTYARGGESAESGSYTLSQGDLASLA
;
A
#
# COMPACT_ATOMS: atom_id res chain seq x y z
N ALA A 1 -3.76 -11.87 7.28
CA ALA A 1 -3.28 -13.25 7.09
C ALA A 1 -3.54 -13.68 5.64
N LEU A 2 -2.63 -14.48 5.07
CA LEU A 2 -2.82 -15.12 3.76
C LEU A 2 -3.20 -16.58 3.99
N VAL A 3 -4.29 -17.03 3.36
CA VAL A 3 -4.77 -18.41 3.45
C VAL A 3 -4.69 -19.05 2.06
N ARG A 4 -4.12 -20.25 2.00
CA ARG A 4 -4.01 -21.03 0.75
C ARG A 4 -4.98 -22.20 0.77
N ALA A 5 -5.77 -22.36 -0.29
CA ALA A 5 -6.61 -23.53 -0.52
C ALA A 5 -6.36 -24.08 -1.94
N LYS A 6 -6.58 -25.39 -2.13
CA LYS A 6 -6.53 -25.96 -3.49
C LYS A 6 -7.78 -25.55 -4.25
N THR A 7 -7.63 -25.08 -5.48
CA THR A 7 -8.74 -24.69 -6.36
C THR A 7 -9.77 -25.81 -6.49
N ALA A 8 -9.32 -27.09 -6.63
CA ALA A 8 -10.20 -28.23 -6.73
C ALA A 8 -11.10 -28.44 -5.49
N ASP A 9 -10.57 -28.17 -4.28
CA ASP A 9 -11.34 -28.30 -3.04
C ASP A 9 -12.39 -27.20 -2.92
N VAL A 10 -12.03 -25.97 -3.32
CA VAL A 10 -12.93 -24.81 -3.32
C VAL A 10 -14.05 -24.99 -4.36
N THR A 11 -13.71 -25.38 -5.60
CA THR A 11 -14.69 -25.59 -6.68
C THR A 11 -15.57 -26.80 -6.47
N ALA A 12 -15.14 -27.78 -5.65
CA ALA A 12 -16.01 -28.89 -5.23
C ALA A 12 -17.15 -28.44 -4.31
N ILE A 13 -16.95 -27.34 -3.55
CA ILE A 13 -17.98 -26.75 -2.67
C ILE A 13 -18.86 -25.78 -3.47
N ARG A 14 -18.23 -24.93 -4.30
CA ARG A 14 -18.88 -23.90 -5.10
C ARG A 14 -18.25 -23.86 -6.50
N SER A 15 -18.95 -24.44 -7.49
CA SER A 15 -18.45 -24.50 -8.88
C SER A 15 -18.50 -23.16 -9.61
N ASP A 16 -19.27 -22.20 -9.09
CA ASP A 16 -19.45 -20.87 -9.65
C ASP A 16 -18.50 -19.82 -9.08
N ILE A 17 -17.57 -20.22 -8.20
CA ILE A 17 -16.59 -19.29 -7.62
C ILE A 17 -15.68 -18.71 -8.72
N ARG A 18 -15.36 -17.45 -8.59
CA ARG A 18 -14.46 -16.72 -9.49
C ARG A 18 -13.36 -16.06 -8.68
N GLU A 19 -12.20 -15.91 -9.32
CA GLU A 19 -11.12 -15.09 -8.79
C GLU A 19 -11.53 -13.61 -8.82
N VAL A 20 -11.11 -12.90 -7.79
CA VAL A 20 -11.30 -11.45 -7.70
C VAL A 20 -10.30 -10.77 -8.63
N THR A 21 -10.78 -9.84 -9.45
CA THR A 21 -9.92 -8.95 -10.22
C THR A 21 -9.48 -7.79 -9.30
N PHE A 22 -8.20 -7.48 -9.30
CA PHE A 22 -7.67 -6.29 -8.64
C PHE A 22 -7.80 -5.09 -9.59
N ALA A 23 -8.31 -3.97 -9.11
CA ALA A 23 -8.31 -2.72 -9.86
C ALA A 23 -6.87 -2.25 -10.16
N ASP A 24 -6.67 -1.45 -11.20
CA ASP A 24 -5.35 -0.83 -11.45
C ASP A 24 -5.03 0.30 -10.45
N GLY A 25 -6.04 0.85 -9.82
CA GLY A 25 -5.96 1.90 -8.81
C GLY A 25 -7.35 2.31 -8.36
N TYR A 26 -7.43 3.40 -7.62
CA TYR A 26 -8.69 4.00 -7.16
C TYR A 26 -8.55 5.52 -7.03
N SER A 27 -9.68 6.22 -6.99
CA SER A 27 -9.74 7.68 -6.92
C SER A 27 -10.68 8.16 -5.81
N VAL A 28 -10.40 9.31 -5.23
CA VAL A 28 -11.33 9.99 -4.31
C VAL A 28 -12.62 10.33 -5.05
N GLY A 29 -13.76 10.01 -4.43
CA GLY A 29 -15.08 10.14 -5.02
C GLY A 29 -15.55 8.91 -5.82
N GLU A 30 -14.68 7.89 -5.98
CA GLU A 30 -15.06 6.64 -6.62
C GLU A 30 -15.96 5.80 -5.70
N THR A 31 -16.90 5.06 -6.32
CA THR A 31 -17.75 4.11 -5.60
C THR A 31 -16.92 3.09 -4.83
N ALA A 32 -17.28 2.91 -3.57
CA ALA A 32 -16.67 1.95 -2.66
C ALA A 32 -17.74 1.01 -2.10
N ILE A 33 -17.72 -0.26 -2.50
CA ILE A 33 -18.68 -1.28 -2.10
C ILE A 33 -17.99 -2.24 -1.14
N ALA A 34 -18.37 -2.21 0.12
CA ALA A 34 -17.85 -3.12 1.14
C ALA A 34 -18.72 -4.38 1.21
N VAL A 35 -18.06 -5.55 1.14
CA VAL A 35 -18.69 -6.85 1.25
C VAL A 35 -18.09 -7.60 2.44
N GLY A 36 -18.92 -7.96 3.40
CA GLY A 36 -18.48 -8.61 4.64
C GLY A 36 -19.59 -9.38 5.31
N ASN A 37 -19.34 -9.83 6.53
CA ASN A 37 -20.31 -10.56 7.37
C ASN A 37 -20.57 -9.76 8.65
N ALA A 38 -21.28 -8.64 8.51
CA ALA A 38 -21.59 -7.76 9.62
C ALA A 38 -22.29 -8.53 10.75
N GLU A 39 -21.76 -8.42 11.96
CA GLU A 39 -22.25 -9.04 13.19
C GLU A 39 -22.43 -10.57 13.14
N GLY A 40 -21.88 -11.21 12.08
CA GLY A 40 -22.00 -12.66 11.90
C GLY A 40 -23.37 -13.13 11.38
N GLU A 41 -24.23 -12.21 10.94
CA GLU A 41 -25.60 -12.52 10.50
C GLU A 41 -25.73 -12.90 9.02
N GLY A 42 -24.61 -13.05 8.32
CA GLY A 42 -24.56 -13.39 6.90
C GLY A 42 -23.91 -12.29 6.07
N ILE A 43 -23.71 -12.59 4.78
CA ILE A 43 -23.07 -11.63 3.87
C ILE A 43 -23.93 -10.38 3.72
N SER A 44 -23.33 -9.25 4.01
CA SER A 44 -23.90 -7.92 3.86
C SER A 44 -23.08 -7.08 2.87
N VAL A 45 -23.74 -6.10 2.27
CA VAL A 45 -23.12 -5.17 1.33
C VAL A 45 -23.50 -3.76 1.74
N THR A 46 -22.51 -2.88 1.83
CA THR A 46 -22.71 -1.45 2.04
C THR A 46 -22.01 -0.67 0.93
N GLU A 47 -22.57 0.46 0.53
CA GLU A 47 -22.04 1.31 -0.55
C GLU A 47 -21.77 2.71 -0.04
N GLY A 48 -20.73 3.30 -0.54
CA GLY A 48 -20.31 4.68 -0.33
C GLY A 48 -19.27 5.07 -1.35
N ILE A 49 -18.35 5.96 -0.95
CA ILE A 49 -17.27 6.43 -1.81
C ILE A 49 -15.91 6.34 -1.08
N VAL A 50 -14.84 6.40 -1.84
CA VAL A 50 -13.51 6.71 -1.32
C VAL A 50 -13.47 8.18 -0.92
N SER A 51 -13.45 8.48 0.37
CA SER A 51 -13.44 9.86 0.89
C SER A 51 -12.03 10.44 0.93
N VAL A 52 -11.02 9.63 1.31
CA VAL A 52 -9.60 10.01 1.34
C VAL A 52 -8.77 8.83 0.84
N ALA A 53 -7.92 9.07 -0.15
CA ALA A 53 -7.09 8.03 -0.74
C ALA A 53 -6.05 7.47 0.24
N SER A 54 -5.56 8.30 1.16
CA SER A 54 -4.57 7.89 2.15
C SER A 54 -4.54 8.85 3.33
N GLU A 55 -4.62 8.30 4.53
CA GLU A 55 -4.36 8.99 5.79
C GLU A 55 -3.76 8.02 6.81
N ASP A 56 -3.02 8.55 7.77
CA ASP A 56 -2.50 7.76 8.88
C ASP A 56 -3.55 7.67 9.99
N ILE A 57 -3.85 6.47 10.39
CA ILE A 57 -4.72 6.19 11.54
C ILE A 57 -3.95 5.50 12.65
N SER A 58 -4.40 5.66 13.88
CA SER A 58 -3.83 4.97 15.04
C SER A 58 -4.88 4.13 15.71
N LEU A 59 -4.63 2.84 15.82
CA LEU A 59 -5.50 1.90 16.52
C LEU A 59 -4.77 1.27 17.71
N ASN A 60 -5.52 1.00 18.78
CA ASN A 60 -5.03 0.18 19.89
C ASN A 60 -5.32 -1.29 19.57
N ILE A 61 -4.25 -2.05 19.35
CA ILE A 61 -4.32 -3.49 19.09
C ILE A 61 -3.61 -4.19 20.24
N ASP A 62 -4.36 -4.99 21.01
CA ASP A 62 -3.85 -5.73 22.17
C ASP A 62 -3.07 -4.85 23.18
N GLY A 63 -3.58 -3.64 23.45
CA GLY A 63 -2.95 -2.70 24.37
C GLY A 63 -1.76 -1.92 23.79
N THR A 64 -1.43 -2.12 22.52
CA THR A 64 -0.38 -1.39 21.83
C THR A 64 -0.97 -0.47 20.78
N THR A 65 -0.70 0.83 20.88
CA THR A 65 -1.07 1.78 19.82
C THR A 65 -0.14 1.60 18.62
N ARG A 66 -0.75 1.32 17.46
CA ARG A 66 -0.06 1.20 16.18
C ARG A 66 -0.65 2.19 15.20
N SER A 67 0.22 2.88 14.47
CA SER A 67 -0.17 3.79 13.38
C SER A 67 0.16 3.15 12.05
N TYR A 68 -0.76 3.25 11.11
CA TYR A 68 -0.60 2.76 9.74
C TYR A 68 -1.46 3.54 8.77
N ARG A 69 -1.06 3.49 7.52
CA ARG A 69 -1.77 4.15 6.42
C ARG A 69 -3.05 3.39 6.07
N SER A 70 -4.14 4.12 5.91
CA SER A 70 -5.45 3.61 5.49
C SER A 70 -6.07 4.50 4.41
N MET A 71 -6.99 3.92 3.67
CA MET A 71 -7.96 4.62 2.86
C MET A 71 -9.18 4.93 3.73
N ARG A 72 -9.72 6.16 3.68
CA ARG A 72 -11.00 6.48 4.31
C ARG A 72 -12.15 6.37 3.33
N ILE A 73 -13.23 5.74 3.78
CA ILE A 73 -14.47 5.55 3.03
C ILE A 73 -15.66 5.97 3.90
N ASP A 74 -16.80 6.25 3.30
CA ASP A 74 -18.05 6.49 4.00
C ASP A 74 -19.05 5.31 3.89
N SER A 75 -18.65 4.22 3.20
CA SER A 75 -19.37 2.95 3.25
C SER A 75 -19.37 2.43 4.69
N ALA A 76 -20.53 2.13 5.25
CA ALA A 76 -20.66 1.71 6.63
C ALA A 76 -19.91 0.39 6.90
N ILE A 77 -19.07 0.37 7.91
CA ILE A 77 -18.31 -0.80 8.38
C ILE A 77 -18.73 -1.10 9.81
N TYR A 78 -19.23 -2.30 10.02
CA TYR A 78 -19.60 -2.82 11.34
C TYR A 78 -18.68 -3.97 11.74
N GLY A 79 -18.71 -4.34 13.02
CA GLY A 79 -18.02 -5.52 13.51
C GLY A 79 -18.39 -6.77 12.68
N GLY A 80 -17.37 -7.53 12.24
CA GLY A 80 -17.56 -8.65 11.30
C GLY A 80 -17.31 -8.32 9.83
N ASN A 81 -17.36 -7.05 9.42
CA ASN A 81 -16.95 -6.64 8.08
C ASN A 81 -15.42 -6.55 7.90
N SER A 82 -14.67 -6.37 8.99
CA SER A 82 -13.20 -6.31 8.95
C SER A 82 -12.59 -7.54 8.29
N GLY A 83 -11.70 -7.34 7.30
CA GLY A 83 -11.15 -8.39 6.46
C GLY A 83 -11.98 -8.71 5.22
N GLY A 84 -13.15 -8.09 5.06
CA GLY A 84 -13.98 -8.16 3.86
C GLY A 84 -13.38 -7.36 2.70
N GLY A 85 -13.80 -7.68 1.48
CA GLY A 85 -13.36 -6.96 0.29
C GLY A 85 -14.05 -5.61 0.14
N LEU A 86 -13.27 -4.62 -0.31
CA LEU A 86 -13.79 -3.35 -0.78
C LEU A 86 -13.62 -3.28 -2.30
N PHE A 87 -14.72 -3.03 -3.00
CA PHE A 87 -14.79 -3.12 -4.46
C PHE A 87 -15.22 -1.79 -5.09
N ASN A 88 -14.78 -1.55 -6.32
CA ASN A 88 -15.32 -0.46 -7.15
C ASN A 88 -16.64 -0.86 -7.84
N ALA A 89 -17.23 0.05 -8.61
CA ALA A 89 -18.47 -0.21 -9.35
C ALA A 89 -18.35 -1.30 -10.43
N GLN A 90 -17.14 -1.65 -10.86
CA GLN A 90 -16.85 -2.73 -11.81
C GLN A 90 -16.69 -4.10 -11.11
N GLY A 91 -16.74 -4.13 -9.77
CA GLY A 91 -16.53 -5.34 -8.97
C GLY A 91 -15.06 -5.72 -8.83
N GLU A 92 -14.15 -4.81 -9.09
CA GLU A 92 -12.72 -4.99 -8.89
C GLU A 92 -12.32 -4.59 -7.47
N LEU A 93 -11.41 -5.34 -6.87
CA LEU A 93 -10.93 -5.09 -5.50
C LEU A 93 -10.08 -3.83 -5.45
N ILE A 94 -10.44 -2.88 -4.60
CA ILE A 94 -9.72 -1.64 -4.33
C ILE A 94 -9.12 -1.58 -2.92
N GLY A 95 -9.47 -2.52 -2.04
CA GLY A 95 -8.95 -2.58 -0.69
C GLY A 95 -9.56 -3.70 0.15
N ILE A 96 -9.15 -3.76 1.42
CA ILE A 96 -9.70 -4.68 2.43
C ILE A 96 -10.23 -3.85 3.59
N THR A 97 -11.50 -4.02 3.95
CA THR A 97 -12.12 -3.31 5.07
C THR A 97 -11.42 -3.64 6.38
N ASN A 98 -11.24 -2.63 7.23
CA ASN A 98 -10.41 -2.80 8.43
C ASN A 98 -11.09 -2.31 9.71
N ALA A 99 -11.50 -1.03 9.77
CA ALA A 99 -12.02 -0.41 10.96
C ALA A 99 -13.14 0.59 10.61
N GLY A 100 -14.02 0.85 11.57
CA GLY A 100 -14.95 1.96 11.56
C GLY A 100 -14.74 2.82 12.80
N ASP A 101 -15.16 4.06 12.74
CA ASP A 101 -15.28 4.92 13.91
C ASP A 101 -16.62 4.62 14.59
N GLU A 102 -16.59 4.27 15.88
CA GLU A 102 -17.81 3.97 16.63
C GLU A 102 -18.66 5.23 16.90
N GLU A 103 -18.03 6.41 16.90
CA GLU A 103 -18.68 7.68 17.17
C GLU A 103 -19.20 8.35 15.88
N ASP A 104 -18.58 8.04 14.72
CA ASP A 104 -18.94 8.61 13.42
C ASP A 104 -19.09 7.52 12.34
N GLN A 105 -20.33 7.18 12.03
CA GLN A 105 -20.68 6.14 11.05
C GLN A 105 -20.20 6.43 9.61
N ASN A 106 -19.82 7.67 9.30
CA ASN A 106 -19.33 8.06 7.98
C ASN A 106 -17.79 8.09 7.89
N ILE A 107 -17.10 7.67 8.96
CA ILE A 107 -15.64 7.57 8.99
C ILE A 107 -15.27 6.11 9.17
N ASN A 108 -14.96 5.46 8.05
CA ASN A 108 -14.57 4.07 8.01
C ASN A 108 -13.27 3.91 7.22
N TYR A 109 -12.56 2.81 7.45
CA TYR A 109 -11.21 2.62 6.95
C TYR A 109 -11.04 1.28 6.26
N ALA A 110 -10.21 1.28 5.21
CA ALA A 110 -9.79 0.10 4.51
C ALA A 110 -8.27 0.12 4.29
N VAL A 111 -7.66 -1.05 4.27
CA VAL A 111 -6.27 -1.23 3.82
C VAL A 111 -6.25 -1.01 2.31
N PRO A 112 -5.46 -0.04 1.81
CA PRO A 112 -5.43 0.28 0.38
C PRO A 112 -4.90 -0.87 -0.48
N LEU A 113 -5.33 -0.90 -1.73
CA LEU A 113 -5.02 -1.95 -2.70
C LEU A 113 -3.52 -2.21 -2.86
N GLU A 114 -2.71 -1.16 -2.95
CA GLU A 114 -1.26 -1.25 -3.12
C GLU A 114 -0.58 -1.95 -1.95
N ILE A 115 -1.07 -1.71 -0.73
CA ILE A 115 -0.59 -2.44 0.47
C ILE A 115 -1.06 -3.89 0.43
N VAL A 116 -2.33 -4.14 0.06
CA VAL A 116 -2.86 -5.52 -0.06
C VAL A 116 -2.02 -6.33 -1.04
N ARG A 117 -1.74 -5.78 -2.22
CA ARG A 117 -0.90 -6.43 -3.24
C ARG A 117 0.52 -6.67 -2.74
N GLY A 118 1.18 -5.61 -2.27
CA GLY A 118 2.57 -5.69 -1.84
C GLY A 118 2.78 -6.65 -0.68
N VAL A 119 1.90 -6.63 0.32
CA VAL A 119 1.97 -7.56 1.46
C VAL A 119 1.66 -9.00 1.04
N ALA A 120 0.66 -9.21 0.19
CA ALA A 120 0.32 -10.55 -0.29
C ALA A 120 1.48 -11.16 -1.09
N ASP A 121 2.07 -10.37 -2.00
CA ASP A 121 3.25 -10.77 -2.78
C ASP A 121 4.46 -11.05 -1.90
N ASN A 122 4.70 -10.20 -0.90
CA ASN A 122 5.77 -10.37 0.06
C ASN A 122 5.61 -11.68 0.87
N ILE A 123 4.43 -11.93 1.43
CA ILE A 123 4.14 -13.17 2.16
C ILE A 123 4.27 -14.39 1.25
N TYR A 124 3.78 -14.29 0.01
CA TYR A 124 3.88 -15.40 -0.94
C TYR A 124 5.34 -15.72 -1.25
N HIS A 125 6.15 -14.71 -1.53
CA HIS A 125 7.57 -14.89 -1.82
C HIS A 125 8.34 -15.56 -0.67
N TYR A 126 8.20 -15.05 0.55
CA TYR A 126 9.02 -15.53 1.68
C TYR A 126 8.45 -16.79 2.37
N ALA A 127 7.13 -16.95 2.42
CA ALA A 127 6.50 -18.04 3.14
C ALA A 127 6.10 -19.23 2.24
N VAL A 128 5.94 -19.01 0.93
CA VAL A 128 5.46 -20.05 0.00
C VAL A 128 6.56 -20.50 -0.96
N ASP A 129 7.23 -19.57 -1.61
CA ASP A 129 8.29 -19.87 -2.61
C ASP A 129 9.70 -19.83 -2.02
N GLY A 130 9.86 -19.17 -0.87
CA GLY A 130 11.14 -19.04 -0.19
C GLY A 130 11.60 -20.30 0.54
N ASP A 131 12.85 -20.30 0.99
CA ASP A 131 13.37 -21.28 1.91
C ASP A 131 12.55 -21.23 3.20
N ALA A 132 11.99 -22.38 3.61
CA ALA A 132 11.19 -22.52 4.85
C ALA A 132 11.94 -22.08 6.14
N SER A 133 13.23 -21.74 6.04
CA SER A 133 14.02 -21.13 7.13
C SER A 133 13.67 -19.65 7.35
N THR A 134 13.00 -18.97 6.40
CA THR A 134 12.57 -17.57 6.52
C THR A 134 11.06 -17.51 6.78
N ASN A 135 10.66 -17.78 8.02
CA ASN A 135 9.28 -17.58 8.44
C ASN A 135 9.04 -16.09 8.70
N GLY A 136 8.57 -15.34 7.69
CA GLY A 136 8.24 -13.94 7.89
C GLY A 136 8.07 -13.18 6.58
N ALA A 137 7.61 -11.95 6.69
CA ALA A 137 7.61 -10.97 5.63
C ALA A 137 8.73 -9.96 5.90
N TYR A 138 9.43 -9.54 4.87
CA TYR A 138 10.59 -8.66 4.99
C TYR A 138 10.49 -7.54 3.97
N ILE A 139 10.83 -6.32 4.39
CA ILE A 139 10.93 -5.16 3.51
C ILE A 139 12.28 -4.47 3.69
N PRO A 140 12.85 -3.86 2.66
CA PRO A 140 14.01 -3.01 2.82
C PRO A 140 13.69 -1.77 3.64
N SER A 141 14.60 -1.41 4.56
CA SER A 141 14.58 -0.09 5.17
C SER A 141 15.24 0.91 4.22
N PHE A 142 14.48 1.88 3.72
CA PHE A 142 15.06 2.91 2.86
C PHE A 142 16.01 3.84 3.62
N GLY A 143 15.74 4.06 4.91
CA GLY A 143 16.57 4.85 5.80
C GLY A 143 16.58 6.35 5.49
N ALA A 144 15.43 6.88 5.10
CA ALA A 144 15.24 8.32 4.97
C ALA A 144 13.88 8.74 5.57
N SER A 145 13.80 9.97 6.06
CA SER A 145 12.54 10.60 6.41
C SER A 145 12.21 11.73 5.43
N TYR A 146 10.94 12.03 5.27
CA TYR A 146 10.44 12.93 4.23
C TYR A 146 9.55 14.02 4.80
N ASN A 147 9.54 15.18 4.12
CA ASN A 147 8.51 16.19 4.25
C ASN A 147 7.68 16.20 2.96
N ALA A 148 6.37 16.07 3.09
CA ALA A 148 5.45 16.34 1.98
C ALA A 148 5.29 17.86 1.86
N LYS A 149 5.61 18.42 0.71
CA LYS A 149 5.51 19.86 0.41
C LYS A 149 4.65 20.10 -0.82
N ASN A 150 4.17 21.30 -0.98
CA ASN A 150 3.47 21.77 -2.19
C ASN A 150 2.33 20.81 -2.63
N SER A 151 1.57 20.28 -1.67
CA SER A 151 0.41 19.44 -1.95
C SER A 151 -0.54 20.18 -2.89
N ARG A 152 -0.88 19.56 -4.01
CA ARG A 152 -1.73 20.14 -5.05
C ARG A 152 -2.58 19.07 -5.72
N TYR A 153 -3.78 19.47 -6.14
CA TYR A 153 -4.64 18.64 -6.95
C TYR A 153 -4.21 18.73 -8.42
N VAL A 154 -4.00 17.58 -9.04
CA VAL A 154 -3.70 17.46 -10.47
C VAL A 154 -4.81 16.65 -11.12
N TYR A 155 -5.48 17.25 -12.10
CA TYR A 155 -6.53 16.59 -12.88
C TYR A 155 -5.94 16.11 -14.21
N ASP A 156 -6.11 14.81 -14.47
CA ASP A 156 -5.79 14.21 -15.75
C ASP A 156 -7.06 14.10 -16.61
N SER A 157 -7.14 14.90 -17.64
CA SER A 157 -8.28 14.92 -18.56
C SER A 157 -8.38 13.68 -19.44
N ALA A 158 -7.30 12.92 -19.62
CA ALA A 158 -7.30 11.72 -20.46
C ALA A 158 -7.96 10.54 -19.71
N SER A 159 -7.72 10.41 -18.42
CA SER A 159 -8.35 9.39 -17.56
C SER A 159 -9.61 9.90 -16.86
N ALA A 160 -9.97 11.18 -17.04
CA ALA A 160 -11.05 11.86 -16.32
C ALA A 160 -10.96 11.70 -14.79
N SER A 161 -9.74 11.62 -14.28
CA SER A 161 -9.47 11.41 -12.86
C SER A 161 -8.57 12.49 -12.31
N GLY A 162 -8.58 12.66 -10.99
CA GLY A 162 -7.72 13.60 -10.31
C GLY A 162 -7.08 13.01 -9.09
N LYS A 163 -5.86 13.46 -8.80
CA LYS A 163 -5.09 13.01 -7.65
C LYS A 163 -4.39 14.16 -6.97
N ILE A 164 -4.15 14.01 -5.67
CA ILE A 164 -3.27 14.89 -4.93
C ILE A 164 -1.84 14.42 -5.13
N VAL A 165 -0.96 15.33 -5.52
CA VAL A 165 0.49 15.11 -5.61
C VAL A 165 1.23 16.04 -4.66
N GLU A 166 2.40 15.63 -4.25
CA GLU A 166 3.27 16.31 -3.30
C GLU A 166 4.69 16.31 -3.84
N ASP A 167 5.47 17.27 -3.41
CA ASP A 167 6.92 17.22 -3.54
C ASP A 167 7.48 16.48 -2.33
N ILE A 168 8.22 15.39 -2.57
CA ILE A 168 8.74 14.50 -1.52
C ILE A 168 10.16 14.95 -1.19
N GLU A 169 10.28 15.90 -0.27
CA GLU A 169 11.59 16.41 0.15
C GLU A 169 12.23 15.51 1.22
N VAL A 170 13.44 15.08 0.99
CA VAL A 170 14.24 14.36 1.97
C VAL A 170 14.54 15.28 3.14
N ARG A 171 14.10 14.90 4.34
CA ARG A 171 14.37 15.61 5.59
C ARG A 171 15.68 15.16 6.22
N SER A 172 15.91 13.84 6.26
CA SER A 172 17.14 13.26 6.78
C SER A 172 17.42 11.91 6.13
N VAL A 173 18.69 11.53 6.11
CA VAL A 173 19.17 10.24 5.60
C VAL A 173 19.99 9.58 6.71
N GLU A 174 19.71 8.31 6.98
CA GLU A 174 20.44 7.49 7.94
C GLU A 174 21.75 7.00 7.32
N SER A 175 22.83 7.07 8.10
CA SER A 175 24.14 6.61 7.64
C SER A 175 24.12 5.09 7.38
N GLY A 176 24.67 4.66 6.25
CA GLY A 176 24.73 3.25 5.85
C GLY A 176 23.41 2.66 5.33
N SER A 177 22.38 3.48 5.14
CA SER A 177 21.09 3.06 4.58
C SER A 177 21.11 2.98 3.06
N VAL A 178 20.02 2.43 2.48
CA VAL A 178 19.78 2.42 1.04
C VAL A 178 19.78 3.84 0.48
N ALA A 179 19.09 4.78 1.13
CA ALA A 179 19.07 6.19 0.72
C ALA A 179 20.46 6.84 0.72
N ALA A 180 21.31 6.51 1.71
CA ALA A 180 22.69 6.96 1.75
C ALA A 180 23.53 6.36 0.61
N ALA A 181 23.34 5.08 0.29
CA ALA A 181 24.02 4.39 -0.82
C ALA A 181 23.62 4.99 -2.18
N LEU A 182 22.36 5.47 -2.32
CA LEU A 182 21.90 6.20 -3.49
C LEU A 182 22.41 7.65 -3.56
N GLY A 183 23.14 8.13 -2.54
CA GLY A 183 23.70 9.48 -2.48
C GLY A 183 22.70 10.58 -2.20
N LEU A 184 21.52 10.23 -1.67
CA LEU A 184 20.50 11.19 -1.27
C LEU A 184 20.97 12.04 -0.06
N GLN A 185 20.50 13.27 0.00
CA GLN A 185 20.81 14.25 1.04
C GLN A 185 19.56 15.00 1.46
N ALA A 186 19.59 15.59 2.65
CA ALA A 186 18.52 16.48 3.08
C ALA A 186 18.35 17.66 2.09
N GLY A 187 17.11 17.93 1.70
CA GLY A 187 16.74 18.95 0.72
C GLY A 187 16.57 18.42 -0.72
N ASP A 188 16.95 17.17 -1.01
CA ASP A 188 16.63 16.53 -2.29
C ASP A 188 15.12 16.32 -2.40
N VAL A 189 14.56 16.47 -3.59
CA VAL A 189 13.15 16.15 -3.87
C VAL A 189 13.10 14.91 -4.77
N ILE A 190 12.64 13.79 -4.24
CA ILE A 190 12.59 12.53 -4.98
C ILE A 190 11.37 12.56 -5.91
N THR A 191 11.58 12.27 -7.19
CA THR A 191 10.54 12.31 -8.24
C THR A 191 10.16 10.95 -8.79
N SER A 192 11.11 9.99 -8.84
CA SER A 192 10.84 8.61 -9.21
C SER A 192 11.72 7.64 -8.42
N LEU A 193 11.26 6.41 -8.33
CA LEU A 193 12.01 5.27 -7.81
C LEU A 193 11.98 4.16 -8.85
N THR A 194 13.13 3.56 -9.13
CA THR A 194 13.23 2.39 -10.01
C THR A 194 13.57 1.18 -9.16
N LEU A 195 12.80 0.10 -9.31
CA LEU A 195 13.03 -1.19 -8.67
C LEU A 195 13.10 -2.27 -9.76
N GLY A 196 14.25 -2.92 -9.90
CA GLY A 196 14.52 -3.78 -11.06
C GLY A 196 14.39 -3.00 -12.37
N ASP A 197 13.51 -3.45 -13.25
CA ASP A 197 13.22 -2.80 -14.53
C ASP A 197 12.00 -1.85 -14.49
N ALA A 198 11.32 -1.75 -13.34
CA ALA A 198 10.11 -0.95 -13.18
C ALA A 198 10.42 0.43 -12.60
N GLU A 199 10.03 1.49 -13.31
CA GLU A 199 10.10 2.86 -12.83
C GLU A 199 8.73 3.32 -12.30
N TYR A 200 8.74 3.92 -11.13
CA TYR A 200 7.57 4.43 -10.42
C TYR A 200 7.68 5.94 -10.24
N THR A 201 6.84 6.71 -10.89
CA THR A 201 6.71 8.14 -10.61
C THR A 201 6.09 8.34 -9.23
N LEU A 202 6.74 9.11 -8.39
CA LEU A 202 6.29 9.38 -7.04
C LEU A 202 5.42 10.65 -7.01
N GLY A 203 4.28 10.55 -6.37
CA GLY A 203 3.37 11.68 -6.17
C GLY A 203 2.98 11.88 -4.71
N ARG A 204 3.31 10.91 -3.84
CA ARG A 204 3.02 10.94 -2.41
C ARG A 204 4.19 10.32 -1.65
N SER A 205 4.47 10.86 -0.48
CA SER A 205 5.60 10.40 0.36
C SER A 205 5.51 8.91 0.75
N TYR A 206 4.31 8.37 0.86
CA TYR A 206 4.10 6.96 1.18
C TYR A 206 4.35 6.00 0.00
N ASN A 207 4.42 6.48 -1.25
CA ASN A 207 4.66 5.62 -2.42
C ASN A 207 5.98 4.84 -2.31
N ILE A 208 7.00 5.43 -1.68
CA ILE A 208 8.29 4.75 -1.46
C ILE A 208 8.09 3.48 -0.62
N ALA A 209 7.35 3.58 0.49
CA ALA A 209 7.07 2.42 1.35
C ALA A 209 6.25 1.34 0.61
N ASP A 210 5.26 1.74 -0.20
CA ASP A 210 4.45 0.81 -0.99
C ASP A 210 5.29 0.03 -2.00
N ILE A 211 6.19 0.72 -2.72
CA ILE A 211 7.10 0.10 -3.71
C ILE A 211 8.03 -0.90 -3.02
N LEU A 212 8.55 -0.55 -1.84
CA LEU A 212 9.47 -1.40 -1.09
C LEU A 212 8.81 -2.69 -0.56
N LEU A 213 7.48 -2.76 -0.46
CA LEU A 213 6.78 -4.01 -0.15
C LEU A 213 7.07 -5.12 -1.18
N SER A 214 7.31 -4.75 -2.44
CA SER A 214 7.64 -5.68 -3.51
C SER A 214 9.14 -5.90 -3.70
N ALA A 215 9.99 -5.18 -2.99
CA ALA A 215 11.44 -5.28 -3.13
C ALA A 215 12.02 -6.50 -2.41
N ARG A 216 13.06 -7.09 -2.99
CA ARG A 216 13.73 -8.31 -2.53
C ARG A 216 15.24 -8.12 -2.45
N ALA A 217 15.92 -8.94 -1.67
CA ALA A 217 17.37 -9.02 -1.74
C ALA A 217 17.80 -9.47 -3.15
N GLY A 218 18.76 -8.77 -3.72
CA GLY A 218 19.21 -8.96 -5.10
C GLY A 218 18.62 -7.96 -6.10
N ASP A 219 17.51 -7.29 -5.76
CA ASP A 219 16.94 -6.27 -6.64
C ASP A 219 17.83 -5.05 -6.73
N ALA A 220 17.92 -4.46 -7.92
CA ALA A 220 18.55 -3.17 -8.14
C ALA A 220 17.54 -2.05 -7.82
N ILE A 221 17.98 -1.04 -7.07
CA ILE A 221 17.19 0.14 -6.77
C ILE A 221 17.95 1.40 -7.16
N SER A 222 17.25 2.37 -7.76
CA SER A 222 17.77 3.71 -8.08
C SER A 222 16.64 4.73 -7.98
N CYS A 223 16.96 6.01 -8.01
CA CYS A 223 15.96 7.07 -7.99
C CYS A 223 16.38 8.28 -8.83
N THR A 224 15.38 9.02 -9.29
CA THR A 224 15.55 10.37 -9.82
C THR A 224 15.13 11.37 -8.75
N TYR A 225 15.89 12.44 -8.62
CA TYR A 225 15.64 13.49 -7.63
C TYR A 225 16.06 14.86 -8.19
N ALA A 226 15.53 15.91 -7.60
CA ALA A 226 15.98 17.28 -7.86
C ALA A 226 16.83 17.75 -6.67
N ARG A 227 18.01 18.32 -6.96
CA ARG A 227 18.91 18.95 -5.98
C ARG A 227 19.20 20.38 -6.41
N GLY A 228 18.83 21.34 -5.59
CA GLY A 228 18.98 22.76 -5.95
C GLY A 228 18.16 23.18 -7.17
N GLY A 229 17.10 22.46 -7.50
CA GLY A 229 16.26 22.71 -8.68
C GLY A 229 16.70 22.00 -9.96
N GLU A 230 17.85 21.32 -9.96
CA GLU A 230 18.33 20.53 -11.09
C GLU A 230 18.01 19.05 -10.91
N SER A 231 17.55 18.39 -11.99
CA SER A 231 17.29 16.94 -11.97
C SER A 231 18.60 16.17 -12.00
N ALA A 232 18.66 15.12 -11.19
CA ALA A 232 19.78 14.18 -11.12
C ALA A 232 19.26 12.75 -10.95
N GLU A 233 20.08 11.79 -11.37
CA GLU A 233 19.83 10.36 -11.15
C GLU A 233 20.84 9.83 -10.13
N SER A 234 20.40 8.95 -9.26
CA SER A 234 21.29 8.20 -8.35
C SER A 234 22.06 7.12 -9.12
N GLY A 235 23.16 6.64 -8.54
CA GLY A 235 23.69 5.33 -8.93
C GLY A 235 22.68 4.23 -8.61
N SER A 236 22.89 3.05 -9.22
CA SER A 236 22.14 1.85 -8.86
C SER A 236 22.76 1.20 -7.62
N TYR A 237 21.92 0.77 -6.67
CA TYR A 237 22.29 0.00 -5.50
C TYR A 237 21.61 -1.36 -5.53
N THR A 238 22.34 -2.45 -5.27
CA THR A 238 21.73 -3.79 -5.16
C THR A 238 21.39 -4.07 -3.71
N LEU A 239 20.10 -4.29 -3.45
CA LEU A 239 19.58 -4.60 -2.12
C LEU A 239 20.23 -5.90 -1.60
N SER A 240 20.71 -5.87 -0.37
CA SER A 240 21.27 -7.02 0.33
C SER A 240 20.29 -7.57 1.37
N GLN A 241 20.54 -8.77 1.88
CA GLN A 241 19.77 -9.33 2.99
C GLN A 241 19.88 -8.44 4.26
N GLY A 242 20.99 -7.71 4.42
CA GLY A 242 21.19 -6.78 5.54
C GLY A 242 20.34 -5.52 5.51
N ASP A 243 19.80 -5.18 4.33
CA ASP A 243 18.90 -4.03 4.16
C ASP A 243 17.45 -4.36 4.53
N LEU A 244 17.12 -5.67 4.70
CA LEU A 244 15.79 -6.14 4.97
C LEU A 244 15.48 -6.12 6.48
N ALA A 245 14.34 -5.58 6.84
CA ALA A 245 13.76 -5.64 8.17
C ALA A 245 12.53 -6.54 8.18
N SER A 246 12.32 -7.30 9.27
CA SER A 246 11.11 -8.11 9.45
C SER A 246 9.90 -7.22 9.62
N LEU A 247 8.78 -7.58 8.99
CA LEU A 247 7.45 -6.99 9.19
C LEU A 247 6.71 -7.61 10.39
N ALA A 248 7.29 -8.59 11.07
CA ALA A 248 6.68 -9.28 12.21
C ALA A 248 6.92 -8.56 13.53
#